data_f8b6dcbd106a4249d27687672ff215f8
#
_entry.id   f8b6dcbd106a4249d27687672ff215f8
#
_cell.length_a   1.000
_cell.length_b   1.000
_cell.length_c   1.000
_cell.angle_alpha   90.00
_cell.angle_beta   90.00
_cell.angle_gamma   90.00
#
_symmetry.space_group_name_H-M   'P 1'
#
loop_
_entity.id
_entity.type
_entity.pdbx_description
1 polymer ?
#
loop_
_entity_poly.entity_id
_entity_poly.type
_entity_poly.pdbx_seq_one_letter_code
_entity_poly.pdbx_strand_id
1 'polypeptide(L)'
;ELAAHWQWVYATVGAVVMGLVAWMLRRRAAWWLAVPALVVAGSFVLQPATLPPAAEPGAASAKVLKVGTANLNLDTTDFTPLRQWLASADAPDVVFLQEFTELAQRALVDDAAIAAHYPHRLAVPQSDPFGLAILSRHPLADARALQPRTDYDTLRLHATLLWQGQPVHLSALHPMPPLSSAYAQARDHALRDE
;
A
#
# COMPACT_ATOMS: atom_id res chain seq x y z
N GLU A 1 14.50 3.14 -8.35
CA GLU A 1 13.22 2.57 -7.92
C GLU A 1 12.01 3.19 -8.61
N LEU A 2 11.97 4.52 -8.83
CA LEU A 2 10.88 5.15 -9.61
C LEU A 2 10.73 4.51 -11.00
N ALA A 3 11.85 4.17 -11.64
CA ALA A 3 11.87 3.47 -12.91
C ALA A 3 11.26 2.05 -12.82
N ALA A 4 11.32 1.39 -11.67
CA ALA A 4 10.81 0.04 -11.50
C ALA A 4 9.27 -0.03 -11.59
N HIS A 5 8.56 1.01 -11.16
CA HIS A 5 7.10 1.08 -11.24
C HIS A 5 6.56 1.19 -12.68
N TRP A 6 7.38 1.69 -13.62
CA TRP A 6 7.01 1.94 -15.00
C TRP A 6 7.66 0.99 -15.99
N GLN A 7 8.23 -0.11 -15.52
CA GLN A 7 8.98 -1.07 -16.35
C GLN A 7 8.15 -1.56 -17.54
N TRP A 8 6.87 -1.89 -17.36
CA TRP A 8 5.99 -2.32 -18.42
C TRP A 8 5.72 -1.21 -19.45
N VAL A 9 5.65 0.07 -19.02
CA VAL A 9 5.51 1.21 -19.93
C VAL A 9 6.77 1.36 -20.76
N TYR A 10 7.96 1.32 -20.14
CA TYR A 10 9.23 1.41 -20.86
C TYR A 10 9.44 0.25 -21.83
N ALA A 11 9.06 -0.96 -21.42
CA ALA A 11 9.13 -2.15 -22.30
C ALA A 11 8.19 -1.98 -23.49
N THR A 12 6.97 -1.51 -23.29
CA THR A 12 5.99 -1.29 -24.36
C THR A 12 6.44 -0.19 -25.32
N VAL A 13 6.86 0.97 -24.80
CA VAL A 13 7.37 2.08 -25.61
C VAL A 13 8.62 1.65 -26.38
N GLY A 14 9.53 0.94 -25.74
CA GLY A 14 10.72 0.38 -26.37
C GLY A 14 10.39 -0.56 -27.52
N ALA A 15 9.44 -1.48 -27.33
CA ALA A 15 8.99 -2.40 -28.36
C ALA A 15 8.35 -1.68 -29.56
N VAL A 16 7.52 -0.65 -29.31
CA VAL A 16 6.91 0.18 -30.35
C VAL A 16 7.97 0.94 -31.15
N VAL A 17 8.91 1.60 -30.48
CA VAL A 17 10.01 2.34 -31.12
C VAL A 17 10.86 1.41 -31.96
N MET A 18 11.23 0.24 -31.43
CA MET A 18 12.02 -0.75 -32.16
C MET A 18 11.29 -1.30 -33.36
N GLY A 19 9.97 -1.54 -33.26
CA GLY A 19 9.14 -1.94 -34.39
C GLY A 19 9.09 -0.89 -35.49
N LEU A 20 8.93 0.38 -35.12
CA LEU A 20 8.97 1.52 -36.07
C LEU A 20 10.32 1.64 -36.77
N VAL A 21 11.42 1.53 -36.02
CA VAL A 21 12.77 1.56 -36.57
C VAL A 21 13.01 0.39 -37.54
N ALA A 22 12.58 -0.81 -37.17
CA ALA A 22 12.65 -2.00 -38.05
C ALA A 22 11.85 -1.81 -39.34
N TRP A 23 10.64 -1.24 -39.24
CA TRP A 23 9.79 -0.91 -40.37
C TRP A 23 10.42 0.16 -41.28
N MET A 24 10.97 1.23 -40.71
CA MET A 24 11.61 2.31 -41.46
C MET A 24 12.85 1.81 -42.21
N LEU A 25 13.67 1.00 -41.58
CA LEU A 25 14.87 0.48 -42.17
C LEU A 25 14.61 -0.62 -43.25
N ARG A 26 13.40 -1.20 -43.30
CA ARG A 26 12.97 -2.25 -44.23
C ARG A 26 13.98 -3.38 -44.41
N ARG A 27 14.84 -3.62 -43.41
CA ARG A 27 15.88 -4.68 -43.44
C ARG A 27 15.45 -5.84 -42.57
N ARG A 28 15.43 -7.05 -43.11
CA ARG A 28 15.09 -8.27 -42.36
C ARG A 28 15.95 -8.45 -41.09
N ALA A 29 17.22 -8.02 -41.12
CA ALA A 29 18.11 -8.06 -39.97
C ALA A 29 17.68 -7.12 -38.83
N ALA A 30 16.92 -6.06 -39.09
CA ALA A 30 16.46 -5.14 -38.06
C ALA A 30 15.43 -5.76 -37.11
N TRP A 31 14.74 -6.81 -37.50
CA TRP A 31 13.80 -7.54 -36.64
C TRP A 31 14.48 -8.23 -35.45
N TRP A 32 15.78 -8.60 -35.61
CA TRP A 32 16.54 -9.15 -34.49
C TRP A 32 16.73 -8.16 -33.33
N LEU A 33 16.60 -6.85 -33.58
CA LEU A 33 16.65 -5.82 -32.55
C LEU A 33 15.37 -5.81 -31.69
N ALA A 34 14.25 -6.31 -32.22
CA ALA A 34 13.01 -6.41 -31.46
C ALA A 34 13.00 -7.61 -30.48
N VAL A 35 13.84 -8.61 -30.70
CA VAL A 35 13.89 -9.83 -29.87
C VAL A 35 14.22 -9.54 -28.42
N PRO A 36 15.25 -8.74 -28.07
CA PRO A 36 15.53 -8.40 -26.67
C PRO A 36 14.36 -7.68 -25.99
N ALA A 37 13.71 -6.75 -26.69
CA ALA A 37 12.55 -6.03 -26.15
C ALA A 37 11.36 -6.97 -25.90
N LEU A 38 11.12 -7.93 -26.79
CA LEU A 38 10.08 -8.95 -26.61
C LEU A 38 10.42 -9.92 -25.48
N VAL A 39 11.69 -10.30 -25.31
CA VAL A 39 12.15 -11.15 -24.20
C VAL A 39 11.95 -10.42 -22.88
N VAL A 40 12.31 -9.14 -22.79
CA VAL A 40 12.12 -8.32 -21.59
C VAL A 40 10.61 -8.17 -21.31
N ALA A 41 9.81 -7.81 -22.29
CA ALA A 41 8.36 -7.70 -22.11
C ALA A 41 7.72 -9.03 -21.68
N GLY A 42 8.15 -10.15 -22.32
CA GLY A 42 7.70 -11.48 -21.97
C GLY A 42 8.08 -11.92 -20.57
N SER A 43 9.28 -11.54 -20.10
CA SER A 43 9.72 -11.85 -18.73
C SER A 43 8.85 -11.16 -17.66
N PHE A 44 8.29 -9.98 -17.94
CA PHE A 44 7.35 -9.31 -17.02
C PHE A 44 5.96 -9.94 -17.03
N VAL A 45 5.49 -10.42 -18.18
CA VAL A 45 4.20 -11.12 -18.29
C VAL A 45 4.27 -12.51 -17.65
N LEU A 46 5.45 -13.14 -17.73
CA LEU A 46 5.70 -14.48 -17.21
C LEU A 46 6.25 -14.49 -15.77
N GLN A 47 6.40 -13.34 -15.12
CA GLN A 47 6.67 -13.34 -13.68
C GLN A 47 5.49 -14.04 -12.99
N PRO A 48 5.69 -15.24 -12.41
CA PRO A 48 4.64 -15.84 -11.63
C PRO A 48 4.33 -14.83 -10.53
N ALA A 49 3.05 -14.43 -10.41
CA ALA A 49 2.61 -13.79 -9.19
C ALA A 49 3.00 -14.77 -8.08
N THR A 50 4.06 -14.47 -7.35
CA THR A 50 4.41 -15.20 -6.14
C THR A 50 3.36 -14.84 -5.11
N LEU A 51 2.15 -15.38 -5.34
CA LEU A 51 1.18 -15.44 -4.25
C LEU A 51 1.87 -16.25 -3.14
N PRO A 52 1.88 -15.76 -1.92
CA PRO A 52 2.34 -16.57 -0.80
C PRO A 52 1.63 -17.94 -0.91
N PRO A 53 2.32 -19.03 -0.59
CA PRO A 53 1.72 -20.33 -0.64
C PRO A 53 0.39 -20.28 0.11
N ALA A 54 -0.66 -20.77 -0.52
CA ALA A 54 -1.97 -20.88 0.13
C ALA A 54 -1.72 -21.56 1.48
N ALA A 55 -2.26 -20.98 2.55
CA ALA A 55 -2.12 -21.56 3.88
C ALA A 55 -2.54 -23.04 3.81
N GLU A 56 -1.68 -23.92 4.31
CA GLU A 56 -1.93 -25.37 4.32
C GLU A 56 -3.35 -25.67 4.84
N PRO A 57 -4.10 -26.58 4.22
CA PRO A 57 -5.48 -26.90 4.61
C PRO A 57 -5.62 -27.55 6.00
N GLY A 58 -4.61 -27.52 6.84
CA GLY A 58 -4.58 -28.15 8.17
C GLY A 58 -5.13 -27.31 9.31
N ALA A 59 -5.45 -26.03 9.10
CA ALA A 59 -5.97 -25.13 10.14
C ALA A 59 -7.49 -24.91 10.01
N ALA A 60 -8.27 -25.97 9.83
CA ALA A 60 -9.71 -25.90 9.58
C ALA A 60 -10.58 -25.31 10.72
N SER A 61 -9.98 -24.72 11.76
CA SER A 61 -10.68 -23.98 12.81
C SER A 61 -10.03 -22.65 13.23
N ALA A 62 -8.92 -22.26 12.63
CA ALA A 62 -8.28 -20.98 12.98
C ALA A 62 -9.10 -19.81 12.40
N LYS A 63 -9.60 -18.93 13.28
CA LYS A 63 -10.20 -17.67 12.84
C LYS A 63 -9.14 -16.84 12.13
N VAL A 64 -9.41 -16.39 10.92
CA VAL A 64 -8.51 -15.55 10.13
C VAL A 64 -8.69 -14.10 10.54
N LEU A 65 -7.60 -13.40 10.87
CA LEU A 65 -7.60 -11.95 11.04
C LEU A 65 -7.61 -11.29 9.65
N LYS A 66 -8.69 -10.60 9.32
CA LYS A 66 -8.80 -9.85 8.07
C LYS A 66 -8.16 -8.47 8.25
N VAL A 67 -7.17 -8.15 7.45
CA VAL A 67 -6.49 -6.85 7.47
C VAL A 67 -6.69 -6.16 6.12
N GLY A 68 -7.07 -4.89 6.16
CA GLY A 68 -7.20 -4.03 4.98
C GLY A 68 -6.29 -2.82 5.05
N THR A 69 -5.94 -2.28 3.91
CA THR A 69 -5.21 -1.01 3.80
C THR A 69 -5.78 -0.17 2.67
N ALA A 70 -5.83 1.15 2.85
CA ALA A 70 -6.27 2.08 1.82
C ALA A 70 -5.50 3.39 1.91
N ASN A 71 -4.84 3.77 0.82
CA ASN A 71 -4.41 5.15 0.63
C ASN A 71 -5.63 5.96 0.17
N LEU A 72 -5.96 7.00 0.92
CA LEU A 72 -7.18 7.78 0.70
C LEU A 72 -7.06 8.80 -0.43
N ASN A 73 -5.84 9.11 -0.85
CA ASN A 73 -5.51 10.25 -1.68
C ASN A 73 -5.88 11.59 -1.00
N LEU A 74 -4.90 12.44 -0.80
CA LEU A 74 -5.00 13.73 -0.09
C LEU A 74 -6.17 14.60 -0.55
N ASP A 75 -6.49 14.57 -1.84
CA ASP A 75 -7.53 15.39 -2.46
C ASP A 75 -8.94 14.76 -2.42
N THR A 76 -9.09 13.59 -1.82
CA THR A 76 -10.39 12.92 -1.73
C THR A 76 -11.36 13.68 -0.83
N THR A 77 -12.55 13.94 -1.36
CA THR A 77 -13.64 14.61 -0.64
C THR A 77 -14.89 13.72 -0.46
N ASP A 78 -15.03 12.66 -1.24
CA ASP A 78 -16.10 11.68 -1.12
C ASP A 78 -15.62 10.34 -0.56
N PHE A 79 -15.96 10.07 0.69
CA PHE A 79 -15.65 8.83 1.40
C PHE A 79 -16.80 7.83 1.39
N THR A 80 -17.87 8.07 0.63
CA THR A 80 -19.05 7.19 0.60
C THR A 80 -18.70 5.74 0.22
N PRO A 81 -17.90 5.46 -0.82
CA PRO A 81 -17.53 4.07 -1.16
C PRO A 81 -16.76 3.38 -0.04
N LEU A 82 -15.83 4.09 0.61
CA LEU A 82 -15.04 3.56 1.70
C LEU A 82 -15.90 3.28 2.94
N ARG A 83 -16.81 4.19 3.28
CA ARG A 83 -17.78 3.99 4.38
C ARG A 83 -18.67 2.77 4.15
N GLN A 84 -19.17 2.59 2.94
CA GLN A 84 -19.97 1.43 2.56
C GLN A 84 -19.17 0.13 2.72
N TRP A 85 -17.92 0.11 2.29
CA TRP A 85 -17.05 -1.05 2.46
C TRP A 85 -16.76 -1.33 3.94
N LEU A 86 -16.40 -0.30 4.73
CA LEU A 86 -16.13 -0.44 6.17
C LEU A 86 -17.36 -0.92 6.97
N ALA A 87 -18.56 -0.62 6.50
CA ALA A 87 -19.83 -1.07 7.11
C ALA A 87 -20.32 -2.44 6.58
N SER A 88 -19.66 -3.01 5.58
CA SER A 88 -20.10 -4.26 4.95
C SER A 88 -19.75 -5.49 5.79
N ALA A 89 -20.36 -6.63 5.46
CA ALA A 89 -20.06 -7.91 6.08
C ALA A 89 -18.62 -8.40 5.78
N ASP A 90 -18.05 -7.97 4.65
CA ASP A 90 -16.70 -8.34 4.22
C ASP A 90 -15.63 -7.39 4.73
N ALA A 91 -16.03 -6.36 5.50
CA ALA A 91 -15.09 -5.39 6.04
C ALA A 91 -14.02 -6.06 6.93
N PRO A 92 -12.76 -5.60 6.87
CA PRO A 92 -11.65 -6.16 7.64
C PRO A 92 -11.82 -5.97 9.15
N ASP A 93 -11.11 -6.78 9.92
CA ASP A 93 -11.03 -6.63 11.39
C ASP A 93 -10.15 -5.45 11.79
N VAL A 94 -9.11 -5.19 10.99
CA VAL A 94 -8.19 -4.04 11.16
C VAL A 94 -8.00 -3.34 9.81
N VAL A 95 -8.03 -2.02 9.82
CA VAL A 95 -7.82 -1.19 8.62
C VAL A 95 -6.74 -0.16 8.87
N PHE A 96 -5.80 -0.07 7.95
CA PHE A 96 -4.78 0.97 7.89
C PHE A 96 -5.15 1.99 6.82
N LEU A 97 -5.16 3.27 7.19
CA LEU A 97 -5.49 4.36 6.28
C LEU A 97 -4.27 5.29 6.15
N GLN A 98 -3.86 5.57 4.93
CA GLN A 98 -2.81 6.53 4.60
C GLN A 98 -3.41 7.77 3.93
N GLU A 99 -2.68 8.86 3.91
CA GLU A 99 -3.13 10.18 3.46
C GLU A 99 -4.41 10.63 4.19
N PHE A 100 -4.39 10.38 5.51
CA PHE A 100 -5.53 10.58 6.39
C PHE A 100 -5.64 12.05 6.81
N THR A 101 -6.65 12.74 6.27
CA THR A 101 -6.89 14.17 6.49
C THR A 101 -7.93 14.44 7.59
N GLU A 102 -8.06 15.70 8.01
CA GLU A 102 -9.15 16.15 8.90
C GLU A 102 -10.55 15.89 8.29
N LEU A 103 -10.68 15.93 6.96
CA LEU A 103 -11.92 15.59 6.29
C LEU A 103 -12.22 14.09 6.42
N ALA A 104 -11.19 13.25 6.23
CA ALA A 104 -11.29 11.80 6.46
C ALA A 104 -11.61 11.47 7.93
N GLN A 105 -11.00 12.21 8.88
CA GLN A 105 -11.31 12.08 10.32
C GLN A 105 -12.82 12.23 10.55
N ARG A 106 -13.40 13.33 10.11
CA ARG A 106 -14.83 13.60 10.27
C ARG A 106 -15.71 12.57 9.55
N ALA A 107 -15.32 12.14 8.37
CA ALA A 107 -16.11 11.20 7.56
C ALA A 107 -16.06 9.75 8.06
N LEU A 108 -14.99 9.34 8.72
CA LEU A 108 -14.72 7.94 9.05
C LEU A 108 -14.63 7.68 10.54
N VAL A 109 -13.88 8.49 11.28
CA VAL A 109 -13.62 8.27 12.71
C VAL A 109 -14.72 8.86 13.58
N ASP A 110 -15.24 10.02 13.21
CA ASP A 110 -16.29 10.73 13.94
C ASP A 110 -17.72 10.27 13.51
N ASP A 111 -17.82 9.48 12.45
CA ASP A 111 -19.09 8.90 12.01
C ASP A 111 -19.54 7.79 12.98
N ALA A 112 -20.73 7.91 13.51
CA ALA A 112 -21.24 7.03 14.55
C ALA A 112 -21.40 5.57 14.10
N ALA A 113 -21.75 5.34 12.82
CA ALA A 113 -21.91 3.98 12.30
C ALA A 113 -20.54 3.30 12.13
N ILE A 114 -19.55 4.02 11.60
CA ILE A 114 -18.18 3.50 11.50
C ILE A 114 -17.55 3.33 12.88
N ALA A 115 -17.80 4.26 13.80
CA ALA A 115 -17.35 4.16 15.19
C ALA A 115 -17.89 2.92 15.92
N ALA A 116 -19.12 2.52 15.62
CA ALA A 116 -19.71 1.30 16.17
C ALA A 116 -19.05 0.03 15.60
N HIS A 117 -18.65 0.03 14.33
CA HIS A 117 -17.95 -1.09 13.68
C HIS A 117 -16.48 -1.19 14.11
N TYR A 118 -15.82 -0.04 14.33
CA TYR A 118 -14.40 0.07 14.72
C TYR A 118 -14.27 0.90 16.00
N PRO A 119 -14.61 0.33 17.16
CA PRO A 119 -14.60 1.06 18.42
C PRO A 119 -13.19 1.42 18.90
N HIS A 120 -12.17 0.74 18.42
CA HIS A 120 -10.77 0.97 18.79
C HIS A 120 -10.02 1.64 17.64
N ARG A 121 -9.48 2.83 17.91
CA ARG A 121 -8.92 3.69 16.86
C ARG A 121 -7.69 4.40 17.34
N LEU A 122 -6.69 4.50 16.47
CA LEU A 122 -5.57 5.41 16.62
C LEU A 122 -5.47 6.21 15.31
N ALA A 123 -5.73 7.51 15.37
CA ALA A 123 -5.80 8.35 14.20
C ALA A 123 -5.06 9.66 14.43
N VAL A 124 -4.25 10.06 13.47
CA VAL A 124 -3.51 11.32 13.45
C VAL A 124 -3.68 11.93 12.06
N PRO A 125 -4.70 12.78 11.87
CA PRO A 125 -4.92 13.47 10.60
C PRO A 125 -3.84 14.51 10.37
N GLN A 126 -3.46 14.71 9.12
CA GLN A 126 -2.54 15.77 8.67
C GLN A 126 -3.07 16.48 7.43
N SER A 127 -2.59 17.69 7.19
CA SER A 127 -2.91 18.45 5.97
C SER A 127 -1.98 18.10 4.80
N ASP A 128 -1.00 17.26 5.04
CA ASP A 128 -0.07 16.70 4.07
C ASP A 128 -0.35 15.19 3.85
N PRO A 129 0.35 14.49 2.94
CA PRO A 129 0.11 13.08 2.64
C PRO A 129 0.45 12.09 3.77
N PHE A 130 1.02 12.54 4.89
CA PHE A 130 1.57 11.62 5.91
C PHE A 130 0.64 11.37 7.10
N GLY A 131 -0.60 11.86 7.07
CA GLY A 131 -1.60 11.50 8.05
C GLY A 131 -1.95 10.00 7.98
N LEU A 132 -2.17 9.39 9.15
CA LEU A 132 -2.40 7.95 9.29
C LEU A 132 -3.55 7.65 10.24
N ALA A 133 -4.23 6.51 10.00
CA ALA A 133 -5.13 5.94 10.99
C ALA A 133 -5.06 4.41 11.01
N ILE A 134 -5.30 3.83 12.19
CA ILE A 134 -5.59 2.42 12.43
C ILE A 134 -7.01 2.34 13.00
N LEU A 135 -7.90 1.64 12.32
CA LEU A 135 -9.23 1.32 12.81
C LEU A 135 -9.27 -0.17 13.15
N SER A 136 -9.80 -0.55 14.31
CA SER A 136 -9.85 -1.95 14.73
C SER A 136 -11.19 -2.30 15.38
N ARG A 137 -11.70 -3.50 15.07
CA ARG A 137 -12.81 -4.14 15.77
C ARG A 137 -12.38 -4.70 17.13
N HIS A 138 -11.08 -4.89 17.32
CA HIS A 138 -10.48 -5.49 18.52
C HIS A 138 -9.72 -4.44 19.34
N PRO A 139 -9.61 -4.61 20.66
CA PRO A 139 -8.85 -3.71 21.52
C PRO A 139 -7.41 -3.52 21.04
N LEU A 140 -6.96 -2.28 21.05
CA LEU A 140 -5.59 -1.88 20.75
C LEU A 140 -4.89 -1.54 22.08
N ALA A 141 -3.82 -2.27 22.38
CA ALA A 141 -2.92 -1.96 23.48
C ALA A 141 -1.67 -1.22 22.95
N ASP A 142 -0.99 -0.51 23.82
CA ASP A 142 0.27 0.21 23.53
C ASP A 142 0.17 1.13 22.30
N ALA A 143 -1.04 1.62 22.03
CA ALA A 143 -1.32 2.47 20.89
C ALA A 143 -0.59 3.82 21.02
N ARG A 144 0.30 4.13 20.07
CA ARG A 144 1.11 5.35 20.11
C ARG A 144 1.43 5.87 18.71
N ALA A 145 1.53 7.18 18.60
CA ALA A 145 2.03 7.88 17.43
C ALA A 145 3.50 8.27 17.64
N LEU A 146 4.37 7.88 16.73
CA LEU A 146 5.76 8.28 16.71
C LEU A 146 5.92 9.44 15.72
N GLN A 147 6.26 10.60 16.25
CA GLN A 147 6.45 11.79 15.44
C GLN A 147 7.77 11.71 14.64
N PRO A 148 7.83 12.36 13.45
CA PRO A 148 9.04 12.48 12.67
C PRO A 148 10.22 13.02 13.50
N ARG A 149 11.41 12.45 13.31
CA ARG A 149 12.64 12.86 14.01
C ARG A 149 13.57 13.69 13.12
N THR A 150 13.38 13.63 11.81
CA THR A 150 14.16 14.34 10.80
C THR A 150 13.23 14.87 9.71
N ASP A 151 13.72 15.77 8.86
CA ASP A 151 12.94 16.40 7.77
C ASP A 151 12.38 15.40 6.75
N TYR A 152 12.94 14.19 6.68
CA TYR A 152 12.52 13.14 5.74
C TYR A 152 11.90 11.93 6.43
N ASP A 153 11.83 11.94 7.76
CA ASP A 153 11.06 10.95 8.51
C ASP A 153 9.57 11.28 8.42
N THR A 154 8.73 10.27 8.59
CA THR A 154 7.28 10.44 8.52
C THR A 154 6.63 9.90 9.79
N LEU A 155 5.39 10.32 10.05
CA LEU A 155 4.57 9.79 11.12
C LEU A 155 4.49 8.27 11.03
N ARG A 156 4.54 7.59 12.18
CA ARG A 156 4.28 6.15 12.32
C ARG A 156 3.29 5.91 13.45
N LEU A 157 2.40 4.95 13.25
CA LEU A 157 1.47 4.53 14.31
C LEU A 157 1.77 3.09 14.68
N HIS A 158 1.90 2.82 15.97
CA HIS A 158 2.12 1.49 16.50
C HIS A 158 0.99 1.12 17.47
N ALA A 159 0.58 -0.12 17.42
CA ALA A 159 -0.35 -0.69 18.38
C ALA A 159 -0.13 -2.20 18.47
N THR A 160 -0.68 -2.82 19.50
CA THR A 160 -0.71 -4.28 19.66
C THR A 160 -2.15 -4.72 19.85
N LEU A 161 -2.58 -5.72 19.11
CA LEU A 161 -3.85 -6.39 19.37
C LEU A 161 -3.60 -7.85 19.81
N LEU A 162 -4.50 -8.40 20.61
CA LEU A 162 -4.50 -9.83 20.95
C LEU A 162 -5.42 -10.59 19.97
N TRP A 163 -4.82 -11.45 19.17
CA TRP A 163 -5.55 -12.34 18.27
C TRP A 163 -5.40 -13.78 18.72
N GLN A 164 -6.50 -14.39 19.14
CA GLN A 164 -6.51 -15.76 19.67
C GLN A 164 -5.47 -15.98 20.80
N GLY A 165 -5.33 -14.97 21.66
CA GLY A 165 -4.37 -14.98 22.77
C GLY A 165 -2.91 -14.71 22.40
N GLN A 166 -2.62 -14.47 21.13
CA GLN A 166 -1.29 -14.09 20.65
C GLN A 166 -1.20 -12.58 20.37
N PRO A 167 -0.11 -11.90 20.75
CA PRO A 167 0.09 -10.51 20.41
C PRO A 167 0.41 -10.38 18.91
N VAL A 168 -0.33 -9.48 18.24
CA VAL A 168 -0.08 -9.06 16.86
C VAL A 168 0.34 -7.60 16.89
N HIS A 169 1.58 -7.32 16.52
CA HIS A 169 2.08 -5.95 16.43
C HIS A 169 1.61 -5.32 15.12
N LEU A 170 1.07 -4.14 15.24
CA LEU A 170 0.55 -3.35 14.12
C LEU A 170 1.45 -2.13 13.93
N SER A 171 1.91 -1.92 12.71
CA SER A 171 2.71 -0.77 12.32
C SER A 171 2.11 -0.13 11.08
N ALA A 172 1.68 1.12 11.20
CA ALA A 172 1.21 1.92 10.09
C ALA A 172 2.23 2.98 9.74
N LEU A 173 2.65 2.99 8.49
CA LEU A 173 3.58 3.97 7.95
C LEU A 173 3.23 4.33 6.50
N HIS A 174 3.54 5.56 6.14
CA HIS A 174 3.49 6.05 4.77
C HIS A 174 4.80 6.78 4.49
N PRO A 175 5.85 6.05 4.07
CA PRO A 175 7.19 6.63 3.95
C PRO A 175 7.31 7.53 2.75
N MET A 176 8.34 8.39 2.74
CA MET A 176 8.66 9.27 1.62
C MET A 176 8.70 8.50 0.30
N PRO A 177 8.11 9.05 -0.77
CA PRO A 177 8.25 8.47 -2.11
C PRO A 177 9.71 8.59 -2.58
N PRO A 178 10.25 7.61 -3.33
CA PRO A 178 11.68 7.58 -3.71
C PRO A 178 12.00 8.55 -4.86
N LEU A 179 11.62 9.82 -4.73
CA LEU A 179 11.83 10.87 -5.75
C LEU A 179 13.26 11.40 -5.79
N SER A 180 14.04 11.14 -4.73
CA SER A 180 15.46 11.49 -4.64
C SER A 180 16.21 10.40 -3.89
N SER A 181 17.55 10.43 -3.95
CA SER A 181 18.39 9.52 -3.16
C SER A 181 18.18 9.70 -1.65
N ALA A 182 17.98 10.93 -1.18
CA ALA A 182 17.72 11.23 0.21
C ALA A 182 16.37 10.63 0.67
N TYR A 183 15.31 10.78 -0.13
CA TYR A 183 14.00 10.21 0.15
C TYR A 183 14.02 8.67 0.12
N ALA A 184 14.74 8.08 -0.85
CA ALA A 184 14.89 6.64 -0.91
C ALA A 184 15.62 6.08 0.32
N GLN A 185 16.68 6.75 0.78
CA GLN A 185 17.41 6.37 1.99
C GLN A 185 16.53 6.51 3.24
N ALA A 186 15.78 7.61 3.38
CA ALA A 186 14.88 7.82 4.50
C ALA A 186 13.79 6.73 4.55
N ARG A 187 13.18 6.40 3.41
CA ARG A 187 12.22 5.30 3.30
C ARG A 187 12.83 3.95 3.71
N ASP A 188 14.02 3.63 3.19
CA ASP A 188 14.69 2.37 3.48
C ASP A 188 15.09 2.27 4.96
N HIS A 189 15.40 3.40 5.59
CA HIS A 189 15.65 3.50 7.03
C HIS A 189 14.35 3.26 7.81
N ALA A 190 13.27 3.95 7.46
CA ALA A 190 11.98 3.79 8.11
C ALA A 190 11.47 2.33 8.07
N LEU A 191 11.66 1.64 6.92
CA LEU A 191 11.26 0.24 6.76
C LEU A 191 12.15 -0.76 7.51
N ARG A 192 13.39 -0.39 7.85
CA ARG A 192 14.28 -1.26 8.65
C ARG A 192 14.08 -1.10 10.15
N ASP A 193 13.55 0.02 10.56
CA ASP A 193 13.30 0.35 11.98
C ASP A 193 11.99 -0.25 12.51
N GLU A 194 11.20 -0.87 11.63
CA GLU A 194 9.97 -1.61 11.95
C GLU A 194 10.23 -3.11 12.17
#